data_46aa8206c35b8146060aa887ef38b6c6
#
_entry.id   46aa8206c35b8146060aa887ef38b6c6
#
_cell.length_a   1.000
_cell.length_b   1.000
_cell.length_c   1.000
_cell.angle_alpha   90.00
_cell.angle_beta   90.00
_cell.angle_gamma   90.00
#
_symmetry.space_group_name_H-M   'P 1'
#
loop_
_entity.id
_entity.type
_entity.pdbx_description
1 polymer ?
#
loop_
_entity_poly.entity_id
_entity_poly.type
_entity_poly.pdbx_seq_one_letter_code
_entity_poly.pdbx_strand_id
1 'polypeptide(L)'
;MRVLFFLFCLLNFVFANEITTPIKEIEASANVLGTTLINGKLFIATDGGTVEIYDPKESKFDEIIKMDDIKTYVSDHERPKILNVDELNGKMLILSEGDYATKVLYIRENGQMRSIKMANQATKKALFLDDERVALASISNEIYFLNLKSGEIYDSFKISIAMLSDMEISEDRGTLAIACESGKVYFYNILAKKMDRILDIHTDNIYDIAYKNGVMISGGTDRIAGIFSAGTLKKINTGFLVYGVGLSSDGKIAAYMSDEMSDVNLVDSVTLDKITMLKTGQSTINSIVFISDNEVVTSAYEKKILFWRVR
;
A
#
# COMPACT_ATOMS: atom_id res chain seq x y z
N MET A 1 54.13 -31.04 -28.81
CA MET A 1 52.77 -31.46 -28.60
C MET A 1 52.18 -30.49 -27.54
N ARG A 2 51.46 -29.44 -27.99
CA ARG A 2 50.85 -28.44 -27.08
C ARG A 2 49.40 -28.87 -26.83
N VAL A 3 49.10 -29.20 -25.57
CA VAL A 3 47.71 -29.51 -25.13
C VAL A 3 47.01 -28.20 -24.83
N LEU A 4 46.00 -27.87 -25.59
CA LEU A 4 45.14 -26.73 -25.40
C LEU A 4 44.03 -27.14 -24.41
N PHE A 5 44.06 -26.58 -23.17
CA PHE A 5 42.98 -26.73 -22.21
C PHE A 5 41.85 -25.72 -22.57
N PHE A 6 40.74 -26.22 -23.05
CA PHE A 6 39.51 -25.44 -23.17
C PHE A 6 38.80 -25.39 -21.81
N LEU A 7 38.84 -24.21 -21.16
CA LEU A 7 38.07 -23.94 -19.96
C LEU A 7 36.61 -23.67 -20.41
N PHE A 8 35.72 -24.66 -20.24
CA PHE A 8 34.27 -24.46 -20.41
C PHE A 8 33.75 -23.72 -19.19
N CYS A 9 33.57 -22.39 -19.30
CA CYS A 9 32.75 -21.61 -18.33
C CYS A 9 31.28 -22.02 -18.53
N LEU A 10 30.76 -22.88 -17.67
CA LEU A 10 29.31 -23.10 -17.51
C LEU A 10 28.70 -21.81 -16.95
N LEU A 11 28.19 -20.96 -17.83
CA LEU A 11 27.27 -19.90 -17.46
C LEU A 11 25.96 -20.58 -17.02
N ASN A 12 25.78 -20.71 -15.72
CA ASN A 12 24.47 -21.03 -15.15
C ASN A 12 23.57 -19.81 -15.38
N PHE A 13 22.78 -19.82 -16.45
CA PHE A 13 21.62 -18.94 -16.57
C PHE A 13 20.60 -19.41 -15.54
N VAL A 14 20.56 -18.74 -14.41
CA VAL A 14 19.42 -18.85 -13.51
C VAL A 14 18.26 -18.13 -14.22
N PHE A 15 17.43 -18.88 -14.93
CA PHE A 15 16.14 -18.37 -15.39
C PHE A 15 15.34 -18.08 -14.13
N ALA A 16 15.06 -16.80 -13.87
CA ALA A 16 14.12 -16.44 -12.83
C ALA A 16 12.78 -17.11 -13.20
N ASN A 17 12.25 -17.93 -12.29
CA ASN A 17 10.97 -18.59 -12.47
C ASN A 17 9.89 -17.54 -12.74
N GLU A 18 9.15 -17.70 -13.83
CA GLU A 18 7.96 -16.90 -14.13
C GLU A 18 6.72 -17.69 -13.70
N ILE A 19 5.83 -17.04 -12.98
CA ILE A 19 4.55 -17.61 -12.55
C ILE A 19 3.46 -16.97 -13.42
N THR A 20 2.87 -17.76 -14.30
CA THR A 20 1.87 -17.30 -15.28
C THR A 20 0.43 -17.57 -14.87
N THR A 21 0.23 -18.38 -13.81
CA THR A 21 -1.11 -18.80 -13.38
C THR A 21 -1.28 -18.52 -11.91
N PRO A 22 -2.26 -17.67 -11.52
CA PRO A 22 -2.61 -17.48 -10.12
C PRO A 22 -3.20 -18.78 -9.56
N ILE A 23 -2.98 -19.02 -8.26
CA ILE A 23 -3.60 -20.16 -7.55
C ILE A 23 -5.07 -19.94 -7.28
N LYS A 24 -5.51 -18.67 -7.31
CA LYS A 24 -6.89 -18.28 -7.05
C LYS A 24 -7.16 -16.90 -7.62
N GLU A 25 -8.41 -16.71 -8.02
CA GLU A 25 -8.99 -15.44 -8.42
C GLU A 25 -10.28 -15.20 -7.64
N ILE A 26 -10.49 -13.98 -7.19
CA ILE A 26 -11.76 -13.51 -6.62
C ILE A 26 -12.17 -12.21 -7.30
N GLU A 27 -13.45 -11.88 -7.24
CA GLU A 27 -13.97 -10.61 -7.74
C GLU A 27 -14.60 -9.81 -6.61
N ALA A 28 -14.21 -8.53 -6.51
CA ALA A 28 -14.89 -7.54 -5.68
C ALA A 28 -16.18 -7.06 -6.36
N SER A 29 -17.09 -6.47 -5.60
CA SER A 29 -18.36 -5.95 -6.12
C SER A 29 -18.21 -4.78 -7.09
N ALA A 30 -17.11 -4.01 -6.95
CA ALA A 30 -16.74 -2.87 -7.80
C ALA A 30 -15.23 -2.81 -8.01
N ASN A 31 -14.71 -1.79 -8.72
CA ASN A 31 -13.28 -1.68 -8.96
C ASN A 31 -12.53 -1.45 -7.65
N VAL A 32 -11.43 -2.16 -7.49
CA VAL A 32 -10.58 -2.09 -6.29
C VAL A 32 -9.75 -0.82 -6.35
N LEU A 33 -9.80 -0.04 -5.28
CA LEU A 33 -8.97 1.15 -5.10
C LEU A 33 -7.73 0.86 -4.25
N GLY A 34 -7.80 -0.17 -3.43
CA GLY A 34 -6.68 -0.64 -2.61
C GLY A 34 -7.04 -1.86 -1.78
N THR A 35 -6.02 -2.62 -1.42
CA THR A 35 -6.14 -3.78 -0.54
C THR A 35 -5.14 -3.67 0.62
N THR A 36 -5.54 -4.12 1.80
CA THR A 36 -4.68 -4.13 2.99
C THR A 36 -4.89 -5.45 3.75
N LEU A 37 -3.81 -6.07 4.20
CA LEU A 37 -3.87 -7.25 5.07
C LEU A 37 -3.83 -6.81 6.53
N ILE A 38 -4.87 -7.15 7.27
CA ILE A 38 -4.97 -6.86 8.70
C ILE A 38 -5.47 -8.11 9.41
N ASN A 39 -4.75 -8.58 10.43
CA ASN A 39 -5.09 -9.76 11.22
C ASN A 39 -5.37 -11.02 10.35
N GLY A 40 -4.63 -11.17 9.24
CA GLY A 40 -4.76 -12.30 8.32
C GLY A 40 -5.97 -12.26 7.39
N LYS A 41 -6.73 -11.18 7.38
CA LYS A 41 -7.84 -10.92 6.46
C LYS A 41 -7.50 -9.81 5.48
N LEU A 42 -7.97 -9.96 4.25
CA LEU A 42 -7.81 -8.96 3.20
C LEU A 42 -8.99 -7.99 3.24
N PHE A 43 -8.69 -6.72 3.51
CA PHE A 43 -9.64 -5.62 3.43
C PHE A 43 -9.54 -4.98 2.05
N ILE A 44 -10.63 -4.90 1.35
CA ILE A 44 -10.74 -4.44 -0.03
C ILE A 44 -11.57 -3.16 -0.05
N ALA A 45 -10.96 -2.06 -0.42
CA ALA A 45 -11.61 -0.77 -0.61
C ALA A 45 -12.00 -0.60 -2.09
N THR A 46 -13.24 -0.18 -2.37
CA THR A 46 -13.76 -0.11 -3.73
C THR A 46 -14.26 1.28 -4.11
N ASP A 47 -14.41 1.53 -5.41
CA ASP A 47 -15.08 2.72 -5.95
C ASP A 47 -16.61 2.62 -5.94
N GLY A 48 -17.17 1.44 -5.61
CA GLY A 48 -18.58 1.17 -5.47
C GLY A 48 -19.16 1.39 -4.07
N GLY A 49 -18.39 2.04 -3.17
CA GLY A 49 -18.83 2.35 -1.80
C GLY A 49 -18.82 1.14 -0.88
N THR A 50 -18.00 0.13 -1.13
CA THR A 50 -17.90 -1.04 -0.28
C THR A 50 -16.52 -1.22 0.33
N VAL A 51 -16.49 -1.68 1.58
CA VAL A 51 -15.35 -2.34 2.20
C VAL A 51 -15.68 -3.82 2.28
N GLU A 52 -14.90 -4.66 1.64
CA GLU A 52 -15.12 -6.10 1.59
C GLU A 52 -14.02 -6.81 2.35
N ILE A 53 -14.38 -7.69 3.27
CA ILE A 53 -13.45 -8.42 4.13
C ILE A 53 -13.43 -9.86 3.65
N TYR A 54 -12.29 -10.26 3.10
CA TYR A 54 -12.07 -11.61 2.60
C TYR A 54 -11.12 -12.39 3.52
N ASP A 55 -11.52 -13.60 3.90
CA ASP A 55 -10.68 -14.53 4.65
C ASP A 55 -9.95 -15.46 3.67
N PRO A 56 -8.62 -15.31 3.47
CA PRO A 56 -7.86 -16.17 2.58
C PRO A 56 -7.81 -17.63 3.04
N LYS A 57 -7.86 -17.89 4.35
CA LYS A 57 -7.81 -19.26 4.93
C LYS A 57 -9.10 -20.00 4.67
N GLU A 58 -10.24 -19.36 4.94
CA GLU A 58 -11.56 -19.92 4.73
C GLU A 58 -12.03 -19.80 3.26
N SER A 59 -11.32 -19.02 2.46
CA SER A 59 -11.62 -18.78 1.05
C SER A 59 -13.02 -18.20 0.80
N LYS A 60 -13.44 -17.26 1.64
CA LYS A 60 -14.77 -16.63 1.57
C LYS A 60 -14.73 -15.15 1.96
N PHE A 61 -15.72 -14.41 1.52
CA PHE A 61 -16.01 -13.10 2.08
C PHE A 61 -16.70 -13.27 3.42
N ASP A 62 -16.11 -12.71 4.48
CA ASP A 62 -16.69 -12.72 5.82
C ASP A 62 -17.77 -11.64 5.94
N GLU A 63 -17.53 -10.48 5.35
CA GLU A 63 -18.42 -9.33 5.43
C GLU A 63 -18.25 -8.40 4.23
N ILE A 64 -19.33 -7.73 3.84
CA ILE A 64 -19.34 -6.61 2.90
C ILE A 64 -20.04 -5.45 3.58
N ILE A 65 -19.28 -4.41 3.91
CA ILE A 65 -19.80 -3.17 4.50
C ILE A 65 -20.08 -2.21 3.37
N LYS A 66 -21.34 -1.81 3.24
CA LYS A 66 -21.80 -0.91 2.19
C LYS A 66 -22.10 0.46 2.78
N MET A 67 -21.48 1.48 2.20
CA MET A 67 -21.71 2.86 2.56
C MET A 67 -22.96 3.40 1.86
N ASP A 68 -23.61 4.38 2.47
CA ASP A 68 -24.72 5.09 1.87
C ASP A 68 -24.27 5.88 0.64
N ASP A 69 -25.21 6.13 -0.27
CA ASP A 69 -24.99 7.00 -1.42
C ASP A 69 -24.71 8.43 -0.96
N ILE A 70 -23.88 9.12 -1.70
CA ILE A 70 -23.54 10.52 -1.47
C ILE A 70 -24.16 11.42 -2.55
N LYS A 71 -24.26 12.69 -2.22
CA LYS A 71 -24.66 13.73 -3.18
C LYS A 71 -23.45 14.36 -3.82
N THR A 72 -23.55 14.55 -5.12
CA THR A 72 -22.56 15.30 -5.90
C THR A 72 -23.21 16.50 -6.56
N TYR A 73 -22.44 17.31 -7.28
CA TYR A 73 -23.00 18.42 -8.04
C TYR A 73 -23.82 18.00 -9.27
N VAL A 74 -23.75 16.70 -9.64
CA VAL A 74 -24.41 16.15 -10.84
C VAL A 74 -25.35 14.99 -10.54
N SER A 75 -25.32 14.43 -9.33
CA SER A 75 -26.15 13.29 -8.92
C SER A 75 -26.49 13.36 -7.44
N ASP A 76 -27.73 12.97 -7.08
CA ASP A 76 -28.15 12.80 -5.69
C ASP A 76 -27.88 11.38 -5.16
N HIS A 77 -27.44 10.45 -6.03
CA HIS A 77 -27.20 9.04 -5.71
C HIS A 77 -25.90 8.58 -6.39
N GLU A 78 -24.77 8.86 -5.78
CA GLU A 78 -23.46 8.43 -6.23
C GLU A 78 -22.84 7.49 -5.21
N ARG A 79 -22.12 6.46 -5.65
CA ARG A 79 -21.38 5.59 -4.73
C ARG A 79 -20.12 6.29 -4.29
N PRO A 80 -19.85 6.40 -2.96
CA PRO A 80 -18.63 7.03 -2.49
C PRO A 80 -17.42 6.13 -2.76
N LYS A 81 -16.29 6.71 -3.13
CA LYS A 81 -15.02 5.97 -3.15
C LYS A 81 -14.52 5.74 -1.74
N ILE A 82 -14.13 4.50 -1.44
CA ILE A 82 -13.42 4.18 -0.20
C ILE A 82 -11.93 4.43 -0.45
N LEU A 83 -11.37 5.39 0.25
CA LEU A 83 -10.00 5.86 0.01
C LEU A 83 -8.97 5.03 0.77
N ASN A 84 -9.32 4.60 2.00
CA ASN A 84 -8.41 3.86 2.86
C ASN A 84 -9.20 3.16 3.96
N VAL A 85 -8.70 2.00 4.38
CA VAL A 85 -9.20 1.22 5.51
C VAL A 85 -8.03 0.88 6.42
N ASP A 86 -8.21 1.01 7.72
CA ASP A 86 -7.30 0.49 8.75
C ASP A 86 -8.12 -0.19 9.86
N GLU A 87 -7.52 -1.10 10.61
CA GLU A 87 -8.18 -1.78 11.73
C GLU A 87 -7.18 -1.93 12.88
N LEU A 88 -7.66 -1.71 14.09
CA LEU A 88 -6.88 -1.91 15.31
C LEU A 88 -7.81 -2.37 16.43
N ASN A 89 -7.47 -3.50 17.08
CA ASN A 89 -8.16 -4.02 18.26
C ASN A 89 -9.68 -4.17 18.10
N GLY A 90 -10.15 -4.56 16.89
CA GLY A 90 -11.57 -4.73 16.59
C GLY A 90 -12.30 -3.43 16.22
N LYS A 91 -11.59 -2.30 16.13
CA LYS A 91 -12.09 -1.05 15.59
C LYS A 91 -11.64 -0.90 14.14
N MET A 92 -12.57 -0.62 13.26
CA MET A 92 -12.29 -0.34 11.85
C MET A 92 -12.40 1.16 11.59
N LEU A 93 -11.43 1.68 10.87
CA LEU A 93 -11.37 3.04 10.37
C LEU A 93 -11.57 3.02 8.85
N ILE A 94 -12.55 3.77 8.34
CA ILE A 94 -12.84 3.87 6.91
C ILE A 94 -12.82 5.33 6.53
N LEU A 95 -11.88 5.73 5.67
CA LEU A 95 -11.88 7.04 5.05
C LEU A 95 -12.60 6.94 3.70
N SER A 96 -13.65 7.75 3.54
CA SER A 96 -14.52 7.72 2.36
C SER A 96 -14.75 9.12 1.80
N GLU A 97 -15.16 9.16 0.53
CA GLU A 97 -15.82 10.34 0.00
C GLU A 97 -17.14 10.56 0.72
N GLY A 98 -17.55 11.82 0.81
CA GLY A 98 -18.82 12.26 1.33
C GLY A 98 -19.51 13.24 0.36
N ASP A 99 -20.62 13.81 0.78
CA ASP A 99 -21.40 14.74 -0.05
C ASP A 99 -20.52 15.89 -0.59
N TYR A 100 -20.71 16.25 -1.86
CA TYR A 100 -20.07 17.38 -2.53
C TYR A 100 -18.54 17.38 -2.43
N ALA A 101 -17.94 16.20 -2.67
CA ALA A 101 -16.50 15.94 -2.61
C ALA A 101 -15.86 16.15 -1.22
N THR A 102 -16.65 16.18 -0.16
CA THR A 102 -16.15 16.18 1.22
C THR A 102 -15.48 14.85 1.54
N LYS A 103 -14.81 14.76 2.70
CA LYS A 103 -14.28 13.50 3.24
C LYS A 103 -14.95 13.20 4.57
N VAL A 104 -15.22 11.91 4.79
CA VAL A 104 -15.82 11.40 6.01
C VAL A 104 -14.97 10.27 6.55
N LEU A 105 -14.69 10.33 7.84
CA LEU A 105 -14.03 9.25 8.55
C LEU A 105 -15.09 8.48 9.33
N TYR A 106 -15.26 7.21 9.00
CA TYR A 106 -16.14 6.31 9.72
C TYR A 106 -15.32 5.47 10.69
N ILE A 107 -15.85 5.29 11.88
CA ILE A 107 -15.33 4.40 12.90
C ILE A 107 -16.39 3.34 13.17
N ARG A 108 -16.03 2.08 12.96
CA ARG A 108 -16.90 0.94 13.24
C ARG A 108 -16.33 0.12 14.38
N GLU A 109 -17.11 -0.09 15.41
CA GLU A 109 -16.78 -0.87 16.59
C GLU A 109 -18.01 -1.67 17.05
N ASN A 110 -17.87 -2.96 17.34
CA ASN A 110 -18.97 -3.85 17.78
C ASN A 110 -20.21 -3.79 16.87
N GLY A 111 -20.03 -3.70 15.55
CA GLY A 111 -21.09 -3.61 14.56
C GLY A 111 -21.77 -2.24 14.45
N GLN A 112 -21.46 -1.29 15.34
CA GLN A 112 -21.96 0.08 15.28
C GLN A 112 -21.00 0.98 14.50
N MET A 113 -21.55 1.87 13.69
CA MET A 113 -20.78 2.83 12.90
C MET A 113 -21.14 4.25 13.29
N ARG A 114 -20.11 5.08 13.53
CA ARG A 114 -20.24 6.53 13.67
C ARG A 114 -19.34 7.24 12.69
N SER A 115 -19.62 8.48 12.38
CA SER A 115 -18.83 9.27 11.43
C SER A 115 -18.30 10.56 12.06
N ILE A 116 -17.15 10.99 11.54
CA ILE A 116 -16.56 12.30 11.79
C ILE A 116 -16.40 12.98 10.44
N LYS A 117 -17.07 14.13 10.25
CA LYS A 117 -16.84 14.95 9.05
C LYS A 117 -15.46 15.59 9.15
N MET A 118 -14.66 15.40 8.11
CA MET A 118 -13.31 15.91 8.07
C MET A 118 -13.30 17.41 7.81
N ALA A 119 -12.62 18.17 8.65
CA ALA A 119 -12.42 19.61 8.43
C ALA A 119 -11.56 19.86 7.19
N ASN A 120 -10.53 19.02 6.98
CA ASN A 120 -9.68 19.05 5.79
C ASN A 120 -10.22 18.10 4.72
N GLN A 121 -10.77 18.66 3.65
CA GLN A 121 -11.34 17.92 2.52
C GLN A 121 -10.26 17.29 1.62
N ALA A 122 -9.00 17.62 1.81
CA ALA A 122 -7.88 17.05 1.08
C ALA A 122 -7.25 15.82 1.78
N THR A 123 -7.88 15.27 2.82
CA THR A 123 -7.41 14.05 3.50
C THR A 123 -7.39 12.88 2.51
N LYS A 124 -6.23 12.22 2.39
CA LYS A 124 -5.98 11.11 1.48
C LYS A 124 -5.85 9.77 2.19
N LYS A 125 -5.29 9.76 3.40
CA LYS A 125 -5.04 8.53 4.17
C LYS A 125 -5.31 8.76 5.66
N ALA A 126 -5.80 7.74 6.35
CA ALA A 126 -6.09 7.74 7.77
C ALA A 126 -5.61 6.43 8.39
N LEU A 127 -4.79 6.50 9.44
CA LEU A 127 -4.20 5.33 10.10
C LEU A 127 -4.34 5.47 11.62
N PHE A 128 -4.75 4.41 12.31
CA PHE A 128 -4.71 4.39 13.76
C PHE A 128 -3.28 4.58 14.27
N LEU A 129 -3.10 5.37 15.31
CA LEU A 129 -1.88 5.40 16.12
C LEU A 129 -2.03 4.48 17.32
N ASP A 130 -3.22 4.49 17.90
CA ASP A 130 -3.69 3.61 18.96
C ASP A 130 -5.23 3.60 18.98
N ASP A 131 -5.84 3.07 20.06
CA ASP A 131 -7.30 2.92 20.19
C ASP A 131 -8.08 4.24 20.18
N GLU A 132 -7.43 5.37 20.43
CA GLU A 132 -8.07 6.68 20.57
C GLU A 132 -7.53 7.73 19.60
N ARG A 133 -6.39 7.47 18.93
CA ARG A 133 -5.71 8.46 18.09
C ARG A 133 -5.49 7.98 16.67
N VAL A 134 -5.63 8.90 15.74
CA VAL A 134 -5.49 8.65 14.30
C VAL A 134 -4.57 9.69 13.69
N ALA A 135 -3.67 9.26 12.80
CA ALA A 135 -2.95 10.13 11.88
C ALA A 135 -3.76 10.29 10.59
N LEU A 136 -3.96 11.52 10.18
CA LEU A 136 -4.64 11.90 8.94
C LEU A 136 -3.62 12.57 8.03
N ALA A 137 -3.41 12.07 6.84
CA ALA A 137 -2.51 12.65 5.86
C ALA A 137 -3.30 13.42 4.78
N SER A 138 -2.95 14.68 4.60
CA SER A 138 -3.54 15.55 3.59
C SER A 138 -2.69 15.58 2.32
N ILE A 139 -3.33 15.76 1.17
CA ILE A 139 -2.64 16.00 -0.12
C ILE A 139 -1.66 17.18 -0.02
N SER A 140 -1.97 18.21 0.79
CA SER A 140 -1.06 19.34 1.04
C SER A 140 0.20 18.98 1.84
N ASN A 141 0.41 17.70 2.14
CA ASN A 141 1.53 17.16 2.90
C ASN A 141 1.59 17.68 4.35
N GLU A 142 0.41 17.83 4.92
CA GLU A 142 0.19 18.08 6.34
C GLU A 142 -0.35 16.80 7.00
N ILE A 143 0.22 16.46 8.13
CA ILE A 143 -0.23 15.35 8.98
C ILE A 143 -0.96 15.95 10.17
N TYR A 144 -2.19 15.49 10.39
CA TYR A 144 -3.02 15.90 11.51
C TYR A 144 -3.20 14.72 12.46
N PHE A 145 -3.17 14.98 13.75
CA PHE A 145 -3.45 13.99 14.78
C PHE A 145 -4.83 14.25 15.38
N LEU A 146 -5.73 13.30 15.13
CA LEU A 146 -7.12 13.36 15.56
C LEU A 146 -7.32 12.50 16.81
N ASN A 147 -8.02 13.04 17.82
CA ASN A 147 -8.55 12.27 18.93
C ASN A 147 -9.94 11.76 18.57
N LEU A 148 -10.14 10.45 18.56
CA LEU A 148 -11.40 9.82 18.14
C LEU A 148 -12.54 10.06 19.14
N LYS A 149 -12.24 10.29 20.41
CA LYS A 149 -13.26 10.50 21.45
C LYS A 149 -13.85 11.91 21.38
N SER A 150 -12.99 12.92 21.24
CA SER A 150 -13.46 14.32 21.10
C SER A 150 -13.84 14.68 19.66
N GLY A 151 -13.30 13.98 18.67
CA GLY A 151 -13.43 14.33 17.25
C GLY A 151 -12.58 15.54 16.85
N GLU A 152 -11.61 15.95 17.67
CA GLU A 152 -10.81 17.15 17.48
C GLU A 152 -9.37 16.82 17.07
N ILE A 153 -8.80 17.64 16.19
CA ILE A 153 -7.38 17.64 15.87
C ILE A 153 -6.64 18.30 17.05
N TYR A 154 -5.72 17.54 17.67
CA TYR A 154 -4.97 18.02 18.83
C TYR A 154 -3.52 18.41 18.52
N ASP A 155 -3.00 18.00 17.34
CA ASP A 155 -1.64 18.32 16.90
C ASP A 155 -1.55 18.20 15.37
N SER A 156 -0.60 18.90 14.76
CA SER A 156 -0.33 18.78 13.31
C SER A 156 1.07 19.26 12.97
N PHE A 157 1.58 18.81 11.84
CA PHE A 157 2.82 19.33 11.27
C PHE A 157 2.81 19.22 9.76
N LYS A 158 3.58 20.09 9.10
CA LYS A 158 3.78 20.07 7.66
C LYS A 158 5.13 19.45 7.32
N ILE A 159 5.12 18.49 6.39
CA ILE A 159 6.34 17.80 5.94
C ILE A 159 7.15 18.68 4.99
N SER A 160 6.51 19.12 3.93
CA SER A 160 7.14 19.91 2.86
C SER A 160 6.08 20.66 2.05
N ILE A 161 6.52 21.41 1.03
CA ILE A 161 5.62 22.05 0.06
C ILE A 161 5.18 21.11 -1.07
N ALA A 162 5.89 19.96 -1.26
CA ALA A 162 5.50 18.95 -2.23
C ALA A 162 4.24 18.21 -1.75
N MET A 163 3.42 17.74 -2.67
CA MET A 163 2.21 17.02 -2.31
C MET A 163 2.53 15.64 -1.71
N LEU A 164 1.61 15.14 -0.89
CA LEU A 164 1.65 13.80 -0.34
C LEU A 164 1.39 12.77 -1.44
N SER A 165 2.25 11.78 -1.53
CA SER A 165 2.04 10.61 -2.37
C SER A 165 1.35 9.49 -1.60
N ASP A 166 1.97 9.02 -0.50
CA ASP A 166 1.44 7.95 0.33
C ASP A 166 1.97 8.05 1.77
N MET A 167 1.36 7.29 2.69
CA MET A 167 1.77 7.20 4.10
C MET A 167 1.54 5.80 4.64
N GLU A 168 2.57 5.22 5.26
CA GLU A 168 2.51 3.94 5.94
C GLU A 168 2.90 4.09 7.42
N ILE A 169 2.50 3.12 8.24
CA ILE A 169 2.85 3.07 9.66
C ILE A 169 3.60 1.78 9.99
N SER A 170 4.58 1.86 10.88
CA SER A 170 5.28 0.68 11.39
C SER A 170 4.34 -0.25 12.16
N GLU A 171 4.70 -1.52 12.28
CA GLU A 171 3.90 -2.55 12.98
C GLU A 171 3.64 -2.18 14.45
N ASP A 172 4.62 -1.56 15.11
CA ASP A 172 4.48 -1.04 16.49
C ASP A 172 3.75 0.30 16.59
N ARG A 173 3.31 0.83 15.43
CA ARG A 173 2.65 2.13 15.28
C ARG A 173 3.44 3.31 15.86
N GLY A 174 4.77 3.18 15.95
CA GLY A 174 5.68 4.20 16.48
C GLY A 174 6.26 5.14 15.42
N THR A 175 6.23 4.75 14.14
CA THR A 175 6.85 5.50 13.04
C THR A 175 5.90 5.63 11.86
N LEU A 176 5.72 6.86 11.35
CA LEU A 176 5.09 7.10 10.05
C LEU A 176 6.15 7.21 8.97
N ALA A 177 6.01 6.43 7.89
CA ALA A 177 6.76 6.61 6.65
C ALA A 177 5.89 7.40 5.67
N ILE A 178 6.36 8.56 5.20
CA ILE A 178 5.56 9.53 4.45
C ILE A 178 6.27 9.83 3.14
N ALA A 179 5.66 9.46 2.03
CA ALA A 179 6.16 9.69 0.68
C ALA A 179 5.58 10.94 0.05
N CYS A 180 6.38 11.61 -0.77
CA CYS A 180 6.02 12.87 -1.40
C CYS A 180 6.34 12.88 -2.89
N GLU A 181 5.65 13.75 -3.63
CA GLU A 181 5.93 14.02 -5.05
C GLU A 181 7.35 14.54 -5.31
N SER A 182 8.05 15.02 -4.28
CA SER A 182 9.47 15.41 -4.40
C SER A 182 10.46 14.25 -4.48
N GLY A 183 9.97 13.00 -4.49
CA GLY A 183 10.84 11.81 -4.52
C GLY A 183 11.45 11.43 -3.18
N LYS A 184 11.02 12.08 -2.08
CA LYS A 184 11.54 11.83 -0.73
C LYS A 184 10.58 11.02 0.11
N VAL A 185 11.13 10.18 1.00
CA VAL A 185 10.39 9.52 2.07
C VAL A 185 10.90 10.02 3.41
N TYR A 186 9.99 10.45 4.26
CA TYR A 186 10.22 10.99 5.59
C TYR A 186 9.77 9.97 6.64
N PHE A 187 10.61 9.71 7.64
CA PHE A 187 10.29 8.84 8.77
C PHE A 187 10.09 9.70 10.01
N TYR A 188 8.86 9.78 10.46
CA TYR A 188 8.48 10.56 11.64
C TYR A 188 8.23 9.67 12.83
N ASN A 189 8.98 9.92 13.92
CA ASN A 189 8.79 9.25 15.19
C ASN A 189 7.65 9.91 15.96
N ILE A 190 6.58 9.16 16.20
CA ILE A 190 5.34 9.67 16.79
C ILE A 190 5.56 10.06 18.27
N LEU A 191 6.27 9.24 19.03
CA LEU A 191 6.52 9.49 20.45
C LEU A 191 7.49 10.68 20.65
N ALA A 192 8.59 10.69 19.89
CA ALA A 192 9.59 11.74 19.97
C ALA A 192 9.18 13.03 19.26
N LYS A 193 8.09 13.02 18.49
CA LYS A 193 7.57 14.14 17.69
C LYS A 193 8.63 14.79 16.80
N LYS A 194 9.42 13.98 16.12
CA LYS A 194 10.51 14.47 15.25
C LYS A 194 10.71 13.60 14.01
N MET A 195 11.35 14.16 13.01
CA MET A 195 11.87 13.40 11.88
C MET A 195 13.14 12.67 12.31
N ASP A 196 13.11 11.33 12.23
CA ASP A 196 14.27 10.51 12.53
C ASP A 196 15.14 10.29 11.29
N ARG A 197 14.51 10.30 10.10
CA ARG A 197 15.22 10.05 8.83
C ARG A 197 14.51 10.69 7.66
N ILE A 198 15.29 11.04 6.64
CA ILE A 198 14.79 11.45 5.32
C ILE A 198 15.61 10.67 4.29
N LEU A 199 14.95 9.97 3.38
CA LEU A 199 15.58 9.30 2.25
C LEU A 199 15.26 10.08 0.97
N ASP A 200 16.29 10.43 0.22
CA ASP A 200 16.20 11.02 -1.10
C ASP A 200 16.34 9.90 -2.13
N ILE A 201 15.19 9.38 -2.59
CA ILE A 201 15.15 8.13 -3.34
C ILE A 201 14.95 8.38 -4.82
N HIS A 202 13.93 9.14 -5.15
CA HIS A 202 13.48 9.37 -6.52
C HIS A 202 13.81 10.78 -6.98
N THR A 203 13.88 10.97 -8.29
CA THR A 203 14.04 12.29 -8.91
C THR A 203 12.70 12.94 -9.26
N ASP A 204 11.59 12.21 -9.06
CA ASP A 204 10.24 12.61 -9.40
C ASP A 204 9.24 11.92 -8.45
N ASN A 205 7.95 12.03 -8.71
CA ASN A 205 6.86 11.57 -7.87
C ASN A 205 6.99 10.09 -7.46
N ILE A 206 6.75 9.82 -6.17
CA ILE A 206 6.53 8.48 -5.64
C ILE A 206 5.05 8.15 -5.80
N TYR A 207 4.72 6.95 -6.28
CA TYR A 207 3.34 6.49 -6.37
C TYR A 207 2.89 5.75 -5.12
N ASP A 208 3.75 4.85 -4.62
CA ASP A 208 3.40 3.90 -3.57
C ASP A 208 4.62 3.58 -2.71
N ILE A 209 4.37 3.27 -1.43
CA ILE A 209 5.37 2.78 -0.48
C ILE A 209 4.82 1.61 0.32
N ALA A 210 5.72 0.71 0.73
CA ALA A 210 5.46 -0.28 1.78
C ALA A 210 6.56 -0.20 2.83
N TYR A 211 6.17 -0.33 4.10
CA TYR A 211 7.09 -0.26 5.24
C TYR A 211 6.81 -1.39 6.23
N LYS A 212 7.72 -2.34 6.35
CA LYS A 212 7.62 -3.53 7.20
C LYS A 212 8.95 -3.88 7.83
N ASN A 213 8.94 -4.17 9.12
CA ASN A 213 10.10 -4.64 9.88
C ASN A 213 11.39 -3.81 9.65
N GLY A 214 11.23 -2.48 9.59
CA GLY A 214 12.35 -1.55 9.33
C GLY A 214 12.86 -1.52 7.89
N VAL A 215 12.27 -2.30 6.98
CA VAL A 215 12.51 -2.28 5.54
C VAL A 215 11.44 -1.42 4.87
N MET A 216 11.85 -0.61 3.90
CA MET A 216 10.96 0.20 3.08
C MET A 216 11.23 -0.06 1.60
N ILE A 217 10.17 -0.17 0.81
CA ILE A 217 10.22 -0.09 -0.65
C ILE A 217 9.36 1.07 -1.15
N SER A 218 9.78 1.70 -2.23
CA SER A 218 9.05 2.77 -2.91
C SER A 218 9.07 2.57 -4.42
N GLY A 219 7.99 2.97 -5.08
CA GLY A 219 7.88 3.00 -6.54
C GLY A 219 7.60 4.41 -7.04
N GLY A 220 8.22 4.81 -8.15
CA GLY A 220 8.09 6.19 -8.66
C GLY A 220 7.98 6.33 -10.18
N THR A 221 7.69 7.56 -10.60
CA THR A 221 7.61 7.99 -12.00
C THR A 221 8.95 7.96 -12.72
N ASP A 222 10.04 8.04 -11.97
CA ASP A 222 11.42 7.98 -12.49
C ASP A 222 11.86 6.56 -12.88
N ARG A 223 10.93 5.60 -12.85
CA ARG A 223 11.16 4.18 -13.22
C ARG A 223 12.11 3.46 -12.27
N ILE A 224 12.12 3.88 -11.01
CA ILE A 224 12.93 3.27 -9.98
C ILE A 224 12.02 2.55 -8.97
N ALA A 225 12.43 1.34 -8.56
CA ALA A 225 12.02 0.75 -7.31
C ALA A 225 13.16 0.96 -6.30
N GLY A 226 12.90 1.75 -5.26
CA GLY A 226 13.88 2.08 -4.22
C GLY A 226 13.67 1.19 -2.99
N ILE A 227 14.69 0.46 -2.54
CA ILE A 227 14.61 -0.42 -1.37
C ILE A 227 15.61 0.06 -0.32
N PHE A 228 15.10 0.42 0.85
CA PHE A 228 15.90 0.71 2.03
C PHE A 228 15.84 -0.49 2.99
N SER A 229 16.97 -1.15 3.17
CA SER A 229 17.10 -2.34 4.01
C SER A 229 18.48 -2.38 4.65
N ALA A 230 18.59 -2.88 5.88
CA ALA A 230 19.84 -2.98 6.62
C ALA A 230 20.68 -1.66 6.64
N GLY A 231 19.98 -0.51 6.72
CA GLY A 231 20.62 0.81 6.74
C GLY A 231 21.11 1.32 5.38
N THR A 232 20.89 0.58 4.30
CA THR A 232 21.36 0.92 2.95
C THR A 232 20.20 1.12 1.99
N LEU A 233 20.26 2.19 1.19
CA LEU A 233 19.34 2.44 0.08
C LEU A 233 19.91 1.84 -1.20
N LYS A 234 19.13 0.98 -1.84
CA LYS A 234 19.42 0.39 -3.16
C LYS A 234 18.33 0.77 -4.14
N LYS A 235 18.67 0.85 -5.42
CA LYS A 235 17.75 1.26 -6.49
C LYS A 235 17.77 0.26 -7.63
N ILE A 236 16.58 -0.13 -8.09
CA ILE A 236 16.39 -0.99 -9.27
C ILE A 236 15.77 -0.14 -10.37
N ASN A 237 16.41 -0.06 -11.53
CA ASN A 237 15.82 0.56 -12.70
C ASN A 237 14.94 -0.48 -13.41
N THR A 238 13.65 -0.20 -13.50
CA THR A 238 12.64 -1.09 -14.09
C THR A 238 12.42 -0.84 -15.59
N GLY A 239 12.83 0.33 -16.06
CA GLY A 239 12.53 0.77 -17.43
C GLY A 239 11.10 1.31 -17.62
N PHE A 240 10.19 1.06 -16.69
CA PHE A 240 8.79 1.51 -16.69
C PHE A 240 8.40 2.09 -15.32
N LEU A 241 7.30 2.83 -15.26
CA LEU A 241 6.77 3.45 -14.05
C LEU A 241 6.41 2.38 -13.01
N VAL A 242 6.74 2.60 -11.75
CA VAL A 242 6.46 1.65 -10.66
C VAL A 242 5.26 2.16 -9.86
N TYR A 243 4.07 1.66 -10.20
CA TYR A 243 2.81 2.12 -9.60
C TYR A 243 2.49 1.44 -8.27
N GLY A 244 2.86 0.17 -8.10
CA GLY A 244 2.57 -0.59 -6.90
C GLY A 244 3.79 -1.32 -6.37
N VAL A 245 3.93 -1.36 -5.04
CA VAL A 245 4.99 -2.05 -4.33
C VAL A 245 4.44 -2.85 -3.15
N GLY A 246 5.22 -3.80 -2.61
CA GLY A 246 4.82 -4.59 -1.45
C GLY A 246 6.02 -5.19 -0.73
N LEU A 247 5.83 -5.56 0.52
CA LEU A 247 6.83 -6.24 1.36
C LEU A 247 6.22 -7.44 2.07
N SER A 248 7.00 -8.51 2.20
CA SER A 248 6.67 -9.61 3.13
C SER A 248 6.64 -9.10 4.57
N SER A 249 5.94 -9.81 5.45
CA SER A 249 5.76 -9.39 6.84
C SER A 249 7.08 -9.24 7.58
N ASP A 250 8.08 -10.06 7.25
CA ASP A 250 9.44 -10.00 7.81
C ASP A 250 10.36 -9.01 7.07
N GLY A 251 9.88 -8.37 6.01
CA GLY A 251 10.63 -7.41 5.19
C GLY A 251 11.68 -8.03 4.27
N LYS A 252 11.80 -9.38 4.19
CA LYS A 252 12.86 -10.02 3.40
C LYS A 252 12.59 -10.07 1.91
N ILE A 253 11.31 -10.08 1.52
CA ILE A 253 10.91 -10.10 0.11
C ILE A 253 10.28 -8.76 -0.22
N ALA A 254 10.82 -8.10 -1.23
CA ALA A 254 10.26 -6.89 -1.82
C ALA A 254 9.65 -7.23 -3.17
N ALA A 255 8.46 -6.66 -3.44
CA ALA A 255 7.75 -6.82 -4.69
C ALA A 255 7.46 -5.46 -5.32
N TYR A 256 7.51 -5.39 -6.64
CA TYR A 256 7.22 -4.16 -7.38
C TYR A 256 6.70 -4.45 -8.78
N MET A 257 5.77 -3.63 -9.25
CA MET A 257 5.35 -3.63 -10.65
C MET A 257 6.53 -3.22 -11.53
N SER A 258 6.82 -3.99 -12.58
CA SER A 258 8.09 -3.89 -13.31
C SER A 258 7.99 -3.35 -14.73
N ASP A 259 6.81 -3.41 -15.36
CA ASP A 259 6.66 -3.08 -16.78
C ASP A 259 5.23 -2.67 -17.15
N GLU A 260 5.03 -2.33 -18.42
CA GLU A 260 3.75 -1.91 -19.01
C GLU A 260 2.68 -3.01 -19.04
N MET A 261 3.09 -4.29 -18.90
CA MET A 261 2.17 -5.43 -18.80
C MET A 261 1.69 -5.65 -17.36
N SER A 262 2.13 -4.79 -16.43
CA SER A 262 1.83 -4.87 -15.00
C SER A 262 2.36 -6.13 -14.32
N ASP A 263 3.44 -6.70 -14.88
CA ASP A 263 4.13 -7.81 -14.25
C ASP A 263 4.78 -7.39 -12.94
N VAL A 264 4.81 -8.31 -11.98
CA VAL A 264 5.34 -8.04 -10.64
C VAL A 264 6.60 -8.86 -10.40
N ASN A 265 7.73 -8.19 -10.19
CA ASN A 265 8.97 -8.83 -9.76
C ASN A 265 9.02 -8.94 -8.24
N LEU A 266 9.50 -10.10 -7.75
CA LEU A 266 9.85 -10.34 -6.37
C LEU A 266 11.35 -10.51 -6.24
N VAL A 267 11.94 -9.82 -5.26
CA VAL A 267 13.40 -9.84 -5.01
C VAL A 267 13.69 -9.97 -3.51
N ASP A 268 14.86 -10.46 -3.18
CA ASP A 268 15.40 -10.34 -1.81
C ASP A 268 15.66 -8.87 -1.52
N SER A 269 15.15 -8.36 -0.39
CA SER A 269 15.24 -6.93 -0.05
C SER A 269 16.66 -6.45 0.29
N VAL A 270 17.57 -7.39 0.60
CA VAL A 270 18.96 -7.08 0.97
C VAL A 270 19.90 -7.26 -0.22
N THR A 271 19.83 -8.40 -0.92
CA THR A 271 20.76 -8.70 -2.03
C THR A 271 20.28 -8.15 -3.37
N LEU A 272 18.96 -7.96 -3.55
CA LEU A 272 18.22 -7.66 -4.78
C LEU A 272 18.19 -8.85 -5.75
N ASP A 273 18.58 -10.04 -5.32
CA ASP A 273 18.47 -11.24 -6.14
C ASP A 273 17.01 -11.50 -6.51
N LYS A 274 16.77 -11.72 -7.79
CA LYS A 274 15.43 -12.00 -8.30
C LYS A 274 14.97 -13.39 -7.83
N ILE A 275 13.81 -13.41 -7.17
CA ILE A 275 13.16 -14.62 -6.67
C ILE A 275 12.26 -15.20 -7.77
N THR A 276 11.33 -14.39 -8.26
CA THR A 276 10.36 -14.78 -9.29
C THR A 276 9.73 -13.56 -9.94
N MET A 277 8.93 -13.78 -10.99
CA MET A 277 8.09 -12.77 -11.64
C MET A 277 6.67 -13.32 -11.79
N LEU A 278 5.69 -12.52 -11.46
CA LEU A 278 4.27 -12.82 -11.65
C LEU A 278 3.81 -12.15 -12.94
N LYS A 279 3.29 -12.94 -13.86
CA LYS A 279 2.67 -12.48 -15.10
C LYS A 279 1.19 -12.21 -14.84
N THR A 280 0.88 -11.01 -14.35
CA THR A 280 -0.44 -10.75 -13.79
C THR A 280 -1.54 -10.63 -14.83
N GLY A 281 -1.25 -10.07 -16.00
CA GLY A 281 -2.25 -9.76 -17.02
C GLY A 281 -3.35 -8.80 -16.53
N GLN A 282 -3.13 -8.13 -15.40
CA GLN A 282 -4.03 -7.12 -14.85
C GLN A 282 -3.79 -5.76 -15.50
N SER A 283 -4.70 -4.82 -15.28
CA SER A 283 -4.47 -3.40 -15.57
C SER A 283 -3.38 -2.83 -14.65
N THR A 284 -3.26 -1.53 -14.48
CA THR A 284 -2.25 -0.94 -13.61
C THR A 284 -2.41 -1.43 -12.17
N ILE A 285 -1.38 -2.12 -11.65
CA ILE A 285 -1.36 -2.61 -10.27
C ILE A 285 -1.44 -1.44 -9.28
N ASN A 286 -2.35 -1.54 -8.34
CA ASN A 286 -2.54 -0.56 -7.28
C ASN A 286 -2.22 -1.08 -5.87
N SER A 287 -2.11 -2.40 -5.70
CA SER A 287 -1.67 -3.00 -4.43
C SER A 287 -0.98 -4.33 -4.66
N ILE A 288 0.07 -4.58 -3.88
CA ILE A 288 0.79 -5.85 -3.79
C ILE A 288 0.87 -6.20 -2.30
N VAL A 289 0.15 -7.24 -1.88
CA VAL A 289 0.00 -7.60 -0.47
C VAL A 289 0.46 -9.03 -0.23
N PHE A 290 1.39 -9.23 0.69
CA PHE A 290 1.79 -10.56 1.14
C PHE A 290 0.84 -11.06 2.21
N ILE A 291 0.13 -12.15 1.94
CA ILE A 291 -0.71 -12.82 2.95
C ILE A 291 0.06 -13.87 3.76
N SER A 292 1.19 -14.30 3.24
CA SER A 292 2.22 -15.10 3.92
C SER A 292 3.57 -14.91 3.19
N ASP A 293 4.65 -15.52 3.69
CA ASP A 293 5.96 -15.49 3.03
C ASP A 293 5.95 -16.20 1.66
N ASN A 294 4.93 -17.02 1.39
CA ASN A 294 4.81 -17.81 0.17
C ASN A 294 3.62 -17.41 -0.72
N GLU A 295 2.78 -16.49 -0.26
CA GLU A 295 1.57 -16.13 -0.99
C GLU A 295 1.42 -14.61 -1.08
N VAL A 296 1.20 -14.12 -2.30
CA VAL A 296 1.06 -12.71 -2.65
C VAL A 296 -0.30 -12.50 -3.30
N VAL A 297 -0.91 -11.37 -3.00
CA VAL A 297 -2.13 -10.88 -3.65
C VAL A 297 -1.78 -9.65 -4.47
N THR A 298 -2.26 -9.61 -5.71
CA THR A 298 -2.20 -8.42 -6.55
C THR A 298 -3.59 -7.93 -6.88
N SER A 299 -3.78 -6.62 -6.84
CA SER A 299 -4.99 -5.94 -7.32
C SER A 299 -4.63 -4.78 -8.24
N ALA A 300 -5.58 -4.40 -9.06
CA ALA A 300 -5.51 -3.30 -10.01
C ALA A 300 -6.81 -2.49 -9.96
N TYR A 301 -6.91 -1.40 -10.73
CA TYR A 301 -8.14 -0.61 -10.83
C TYR A 301 -9.23 -1.36 -11.63
N GLU A 302 -9.53 -2.58 -11.17
CA GLU A 302 -10.55 -3.48 -11.72
C GLU A 302 -11.13 -4.34 -10.59
N LYS A 303 -12.14 -5.16 -10.87
CA LYS A 303 -12.77 -6.00 -9.83
C LYS A 303 -11.93 -7.22 -9.44
N LYS A 304 -11.04 -7.64 -10.33
CA LYS A 304 -10.28 -8.88 -10.21
C LYS A 304 -9.13 -8.73 -9.21
N ILE A 305 -9.00 -9.71 -8.32
CA ILE A 305 -7.92 -9.84 -7.34
C ILE A 305 -7.30 -11.23 -7.51
N LEU A 306 -5.99 -11.29 -7.69
CA LEU A 306 -5.25 -12.52 -7.98
C LEU A 306 -4.39 -12.94 -6.80
N PHE A 307 -4.38 -14.24 -6.52
CA PHE A 307 -3.56 -14.86 -5.48
C PHE A 307 -2.49 -15.71 -6.13
N TRP A 308 -1.27 -15.56 -5.67
CA TRP A 308 -0.08 -16.18 -6.23
C TRP A 308 0.67 -16.97 -5.19
N ARG A 309 1.18 -18.16 -5.55
CA ARG A 309 2.13 -18.90 -4.72
C ARG A 309 3.52 -18.69 -5.29
N VAL A 310 4.42 -18.14 -4.47
CA VAL A 310 5.75 -17.67 -4.91
C VAL A 310 6.89 -18.62 -4.50
N ARG A 311 6.60 -19.66 -3.71
CA ARG A 311 7.52 -20.74 -3.32
C ARG A 311 6.78 -22.07 -3.16
#